data_a5ac841f6e6fea358e1cd31122b06049
#
_entry.id   a5ac841f6e6fea358e1cd31122b06049
#
_cell.length_a   1.000
_cell.length_b   1.000
_cell.length_c   1.000
_cell.angle_alpha   90.00
_cell.angle_beta   90.00
_cell.angle_gamma   90.00
#
_symmetry.space_group_name_H-M   'P 1'
#
loop_
_entity.id
_entity.type
_entity.pdbx_description
1 polymer ?
#
loop_
_entity_poly.entity_id
_entity_poly.type
_entity_poly.pdbx_seq_one_letter_code
_entity_poly.pdbx_strand_id
1 'polypeptide(L)'
;NMGGINRYVSKPWDDDTLIEAIEQGLRIRRLERQKKRLIDQTREQNRELQNLNEELEQRVKDRTHALESRTADLKKAFRQLENSYDTFVRVFASAIASRPHLVKGRSREVADLAQRIAHRMELETVQVRYVYYAALLHEVGKLSLNDDVLSRSETQLTYRDLPEYRQYPALGEMALMPIKALRPCAELIRSHMENLDGSGYPDELTGEAIPIGA
;
A
#
# COMPACT_ATOMS: atom_id res chain seq x y z
N ASN A 1 13.40 50.25 53.12
CA ASN A 1 14.57 49.58 53.72
C ASN A 1 14.13 48.79 54.97
N MET A 2 13.47 47.63 54.79
CA MET A 2 13.33 46.67 55.87
C MET A 2 14.58 45.79 55.88
N GLY A 3 15.59 46.22 56.58
CA GLY A 3 16.73 45.42 56.96
C GLY A 3 16.23 44.33 57.95
N GLY A 4 16.00 43.14 57.48
CA GLY A 4 15.59 42.04 58.33
C GLY A 4 16.69 41.78 59.39
N ILE A 5 16.34 41.95 60.64
CA ILE A 5 17.18 41.60 61.77
C ILE A 5 17.06 40.08 61.96
N ASN A 6 18.14 39.38 61.72
CA ASN A 6 18.14 37.90 61.80
C ASN A 6 18.30 37.33 63.22
N ARG A 7 18.92 38.09 64.14
CA ARG A 7 19.09 37.65 65.52
C ARG A 7 19.50 38.85 66.44
N TYR A 8 19.03 38.85 67.69
CA TYR A 8 19.50 39.77 68.74
C TYR A 8 20.54 39.07 69.62
N VAL A 9 21.59 39.78 69.91
CA VAL A 9 22.58 39.31 70.88
C VAL A 9 22.62 40.35 72.01
N SER A 10 22.35 39.91 73.23
CA SER A 10 22.35 40.77 74.45
C SER A 10 23.76 40.95 75.01
N LYS A 11 23.99 42.15 75.57
CA LYS A 11 25.28 42.46 76.29
C LYS A 11 25.22 41.94 77.74
N PRO A 12 26.32 41.47 78.28
CA PRO A 12 27.62 41.22 77.64
C PRO A 12 27.54 39.95 76.76
N TRP A 13 28.12 40.01 75.55
CA TRP A 13 28.18 38.84 74.66
C TRP A 13 29.49 38.11 74.83
N ASP A 14 29.45 36.84 74.67
CA ASP A 14 30.55 35.93 74.53
C ASP A 14 30.97 35.88 73.05
N ASP A 15 32.26 35.85 72.78
CA ASP A 15 32.83 35.89 71.44
C ASP A 15 32.37 34.70 70.59
N ASP A 16 32.24 33.52 71.18
CA ASP A 16 31.79 32.30 70.48
C ASP A 16 30.30 32.46 69.97
N THR A 17 29.45 32.99 70.84
CA THR A 17 28.03 33.24 70.52
C THR A 17 27.88 34.30 69.44
N LEU A 18 28.77 35.33 69.39
CA LEU A 18 28.76 36.35 68.37
C LEU A 18 29.23 35.80 66.99
N ILE A 19 30.31 35.00 67.02
CA ILE A 19 30.80 34.33 65.78
C ILE A 19 29.73 33.41 65.19
N GLU A 20 29.13 32.56 66.02
CA GLU A 20 28.02 31.69 65.54
C GLU A 20 26.89 32.45 64.95
N ALA A 21 26.42 33.55 65.51
CA ALA A 21 25.36 34.39 64.96
C ALA A 21 25.72 35.03 63.61
N ILE A 22 26.99 35.46 63.45
CA ILE A 22 27.48 36.02 62.15
C ILE A 22 27.58 34.91 61.13
N GLU A 23 28.13 33.74 61.46
CA GLU A 23 28.21 32.61 60.52
C GLU A 23 26.84 32.15 60.06
N GLN A 24 25.88 32.06 60.96
CA GLN A 24 24.50 31.73 60.64
C GLN A 24 23.86 32.79 59.69
N GLY A 25 24.06 34.07 59.97
CA GLY A 25 23.61 35.16 59.13
C GLY A 25 24.21 35.15 57.71
N LEU A 26 25.51 34.84 57.63
CA LEU A 26 26.21 34.69 56.33
C LEU A 26 25.70 33.46 55.55
N ARG A 27 25.46 32.36 56.25
CA ARG A 27 24.90 31.13 55.66
C ARG A 27 23.50 31.37 55.10
N ILE A 28 22.63 32.04 55.85
CA ILE A 28 21.28 32.39 55.40
C ILE A 28 21.34 33.27 54.13
N ARG A 29 22.14 34.35 54.12
CA ARG A 29 22.33 35.19 52.95
C ARG A 29 22.89 34.44 51.75
N ARG A 30 23.80 33.50 51.94
CA ARG A 30 24.32 32.66 50.83
C ARG A 30 23.23 31.78 50.26
N LEU A 31 22.41 31.15 51.08
CA LEU A 31 21.29 30.31 50.66
C LEU A 31 20.20 31.12 49.94
N GLU A 32 19.89 32.31 50.43
CA GLU A 32 18.93 33.21 49.77
C GLU A 32 19.41 33.65 48.38
N ARG A 33 20.69 33.99 48.24
CA ARG A 33 21.28 34.31 46.92
C ARG A 33 21.26 33.11 45.97
N GLN A 34 21.59 31.94 46.47
CA GLN A 34 21.59 30.70 45.70
C GLN A 34 20.15 30.34 45.25
N LYS A 35 19.20 30.43 46.19
CA LYS A 35 17.77 30.23 45.90
C LYS A 35 17.28 31.17 44.82
N LYS A 36 17.61 32.46 44.92
CA LYS A 36 17.22 33.46 43.90
C LYS A 36 17.80 33.11 42.53
N ARG A 37 19.09 32.77 42.45
CA ARG A 37 19.73 32.36 41.20
C ARG A 37 19.05 31.15 40.56
N LEU A 38 18.73 30.14 41.36
CA LEU A 38 18.05 28.93 40.88
C LEU A 38 16.63 29.23 40.37
N ILE A 39 15.88 30.10 41.07
CA ILE A 39 14.53 30.53 40.62
C ILE A 39 14.63 31.28 39.30
N ASP A 40 15.58 32.20 39.14
CA ASP A 40 15.74 32.96 37.92
C ASP A 40 16.14 32.03 36.74
N GLN A 41 17.06 31.10 36.98
CA GLN A 41 17.46 30.09 36.00
C GLN A 41 16.30 29.17 35.60
N THR A 42 15.51 28.70 36.56
CA THR A 42 14.34 27.85 36.32
C THR A 42 13.27 28.61 35.49
N ARG A 43 13.07 29.89 35.77
CA ARG A 43 12.15 30.74 35.01
C ARG A 43 12.59 30.91 33.56
N GLU A 44 13.88 31.09 33.34
CA GLU A 44 14.43 31.23 32.00
C GLU A 44 14.27 29.92 31.21
N GLN A 45 14.65 28.79 31.80
CA GLN A 45 14.47 27.47 31.20
C GLN A 45 13.00 27.17 30.88
N ASN A 46 12.07 27.51 31.77
CA ASN A 46 10.66 27.33 31.52
C ASN A 46 10.15 28.18 30.34
N ARG A 47 10.66 29.41 30.17
CA ARG A 47 10.33 30.24 29.00
C ARG A 47 10.86 29.64 27.70
N GLU A 48 12.10 29.16 27.71
CA GLU A 48 12.67 28.49 26.54
C GLU A 48 11.90 27.22 26.17
N LEU A 49 11.53 26.40 27.18
CA LEU A 49 10.71 25.22 26.96
C LEU A 49 9.32 25.55 26.39
N GLN A 50 8.68 26.60 26.85
CA GLN A 50 7.39 27.05 26.31
C GLN A 50 7.52 27.46 24.84
N ASN A 51 8.50 28.29 24.50
CA ASN A 51 8.76 28.72 23.13
C ASN A 51 9.04 27.53 22.20
N LEU A 52 9.88 26.59 22.68
CA LEU A 52 10.21 25.39 21.90
C LEU A 52 8.98 24.48 21.70
N ASN A 53 8.12 24.38 22.71
CA ASN A 53 6.89 23.60 22.61
C ASN A 53 5.92 24.21 21.59
N GLU A 54 5.74 25.53 21.61
CA GLU A 54 4.90 26.24 20.63
C GLU A 54 5.45 26.04 19.21
N GLU A 55 6.76 26.13 19.04
CA GLU A 55 7.40 25.90 17.72
C GLU A 55 7.23 24.44 17.26
N LEU A 56 7.38 23.46 18.17
CA LEU A 56 7.14 22.06 17.87
C LEU A 56 5.69 21.77 17.51
N GLU A 57 4.74 22.31 18.24
CA GLU A 57 3.32 22.18 17.94
C GLU A 57 2.98 22.72 16.54
N GLN A 58 3.51 23.88 16.19
CA GLN A 58 3.32 24.44 14.86
C GLN A 58 3.94 23.57 13.78
N ARG A 59 5.18 23.11 13.97
CA ARG A 59 5.83 22.20 13.03
C ARG A 59 5.08 20.87 12.85
N VAL A 60 4.54 20.31 13.94
CA VAL A 60 3.72 19.09 13.90
C VAL A 60 2.47 19.34 13.07
N LYS A 61 1.77 20.44 13.33
CA LYS A 61 0.56 20.82 12.60
C LYS A 61 0.83 20.99 11.09
N ASP A 62 1.89 21.72 10.73
CA ASP A 62 2.25 21.94 9.34
C ASP A 62 2.63 20.64 8.60
N ARG A 63 3.40 19.78 9.28
CA ARG A 63 3.76 18.46 8.73
C ARG A 63 2.57 17.53 8.58
N THR A 64 1.66 17.53 9.55
CA THR A 64 0.44 16.71 9.49
C THR A 64 -0.41 17.15 8.30
N HIS A 65 -0.62 18.45 8.12
CA HIS A 65 -1.38 18.98 6.99
C HIS A 65 -0.73 18.65 5.64
N ALA A 66 0.60 18.78 5.55
CA ALA A 66 1.34 18.41 4.35
C ALA A 66 1.25 16.90 4.02
N LEU A 67 1.29 16.04 5.06
CA LEU A 67 1.13 14.60 4.90
C LEU A 67 -0.29 14.23 4.45
N GLU A 68 -1.32 14.85 5.02
CA GLU A 68 -2.71 14.64 4.62
C GLU A 68 -2.92 15.00 3.14
N SER A 69 -2.42 16.17 2.72
CA SER A 69 -2.48 16.61 1.33
C SER A 69 -1.78 15.61 0.38
N ARG A 70 -0.55 15.22 0.69
CA ARG A 70 0.20 14.24 -0.11
C ARG A 70 -0.50 12.88 -0.18
N THR A 71 -1.11 12.46 0.92
CA THR A 71 -1.86 11.21 0.98
C THR A 71 -3.11 11.26 0.09
N ALA A 72 -3.81 12.39 0.08
CA ALA A 72 -4.95 12.63 -0.80
C ALA A 72 -4.53 12.62 -2.28
N ASP A 73 -3.43 13.31 -2.63
CA ASP A 73 -2.90 13.33 -3.99
C ASP A 73 -2.45 11.95 -4.46
N LEU A 74 -1.77 11.19 -3.59
CA LEU A 74 -1.35 9.83 -3.88
C LEU A 74 -2.54 8.90 -4.13
N LYS A 75 -3.58 8.98 -3.29
CA LYS A 75 -4.82 8.22 -3.49
C LYS A 75 -5.50 8.56 -4.81
N LYS A 76 -5.51 9.84 -5.18
CA LYS A 76 -6.07 10.30 -6.46
C LYS A 76 -5.26 9.76 -7.65
N ALA A 77 -3.95 9.87 -7.61
CA ALA A 77 -3.06 9.36 -8.65
C ALA A 77 -3.19 7.83 -8.79
N PHE A 78 -3.28 7.11 -7.67
CA PHE A 78 -3.48 5.66 -7.68
C PHE A 78 -4.80 5.26 -8.35
N ARG A 79 -5.92 5.93 -8.01
CA ARG A 79 -7.21 5.69 -8.67
C ARG A 79 -7.17 6.00 -10.16
N GLN A 80 -6.49 7.06 -10.57
CA GLN A 80 -6.34 7.39 -11.99
C GLN A 80 -5.53 6.31 -12.73
N LEU A 81 -4.48 5.80 -12.11
CA LEU A 81 -3.68 4.71 -12.67
C LEU A 81 -4.52 3.41 -12.81
N GLU A 82 -5.29 3.05 -11.79
CA GLU A 82 -6.19 1.89 -11.85
C GLU A 82 -7.21 2.01 -12.97
N ASN A 83 -7.86 3.17 -13.09
CA ASN A 83 -8.84 3.41 -14.17
C ASN A 83 -8.20 3.38 -15.57
N SER A 84 -6.99 3.94 -15.71
CA SER A 84 -6.25 3.91 -16.97
C SER A 84 -5.88 2.48 -17.35
N TYR A 85 -5.48 1.69 -16.36
CA TYR A 85 -5.12 0.30 -16.53
C TYR A 85 -6.34 -0.56 -16.94
N ASP A 86 -7.48 -0.39 -16.28
CA ASP A 86 -8.73 -1.05 -16.64
C ASP A 86 -9.16 -0.70 -18.07
N THR A 87 -9.06 0.58 -18.44
CA THR A 87 -9.36 1.05 -19.78
C THR A 87 -8.42 0.42 -20.81
N PHE A 88 -7.12 0.35 -20.51
CA PHE A 88 -6.15 -0.30 -21.40
C PHE A 88 -6.50 -1.77 -21.65
N VAL A 89 -6.78 -2.54 -20.57
CA VAL A 89 -7.16 -3.96 -20.71
C VAL A 89 -8.40 -4.13 -21.56
N ARG A 90 -9.43 -3.29 -21.38
CA ARG A 90 -10.67 -3.33 -22.17
C ARG A 90 -10.44 -3.00 -23.65
N VAL A 91 -9.65 -1.97 -23.94
CA VAL A 91 -9.30 -1.58 -25.30
C VAL A 91 -8.49 -2.69 -25.97
N PHE A 92 -7.54 -3.29 -25.25
CA PHE A 92 -6.73 -4.38 -25.76
C PHE A 92 -7.57 -5.63 -26.04
N ALA A 93 -8.48 -6.01 -25.14
CA ALA A 93 -9.43 -7.09 -25.34
C ALA A 93 -10.33 -6.83 -26.59
N SER A 94 -10.77 -5.59 -26.78
CA SER A 94 -11.55 -5.20 -27.98
C SER A 94 -10.72 -5.31 -29.25
N ALA A 95 -9.44 -4.96 -29.22
CA ALA A 95 -8.53 -5.11 -30.35
C ALA A 95 -8.30 -6.59 -30.70
N ILE A 96 -8.15 -7.47 -29.69
CA ILE A 96 -8.08 -8.92 -29.90
C ILE A 96 -9.37 -9.42 -30.59
N ALA A 97 -10.53 -9.05 -30.08
CA ALA A 97 -11.84 -9.46 -30.61
C ALA A 97 -12.13 -8.89 -32.02
N SER A 98 -11.37 -7.91 -32.50
CA SER A 98 -11.51 -7.37 -33.86
C SER A 98 -10.82 -8.22 -34.94
N ARG A 99 -9.96 -9.18 -34.55
CA ARG A 99 -9.30 -10.07 -35.50
C ARG A 99 -10.33 -10.96 -36.22
N PRO A 100 -10.23 -11.12 -37.56
CA PRO A 100 -11.04 -12.08 -38.28
C PRO A 100 -10.94 -13.49 -37.70
N HIS A 101 -12.04 -14.23 -37.74
CA HIS A 101 -12.13 -15.61 -37.22
C HIS A 101 -12.14 -15.78 -35.68
N LEU A 102 -11.93 -14.72 -34.90
CA LEU A 102 -12.26 -14.74 -33.48
C LEU A 102 -13.75 -14.42 -33.27
N VAL A 103 -14.41 -15.11 -32.36
CA VAL A 103 -15.85 -14.92 -32.11
C VAL A 103 -16.08 -13.53 -31.52
N LYS A 104 -16.67 -12.64 -32.27
CA LYS A 104 -16.90 -11.25 -31.86
C LYS A 104 -17.78 -11.18 -30.60
N GLY A 105 -17.30 -10.47 -29.58
CA GLY A 105 -18.11 -9.95 -28.47
C GLY A 105 -18.31 -10.85 -27.28
N ARG A 106 -17.92 -12.12 -27.30
CA ARG A 106 -18.16 -13.04 -26.18
C ARG A 106 -17.22 -12.85 -25.01
N SER A 107 -15.98 -12.39 -25.20
CA SER A 107 -15.00 -12.24 -24.10
C SER A 107 -15.51 -11.31 -23.01
N ARG A 108 -16.30 -10.29 -23.34
CA ARG A 108 -16.91 -9.40 -22.35
C ARG A 108 -18.02 -10.09 -21.56
N GLU A 109 -18.90 -10.83 -22.22
CA GLU A 109 -19.97 -11.57 -21.56
C GLU A 109 -19.42 -12.67 -20.65
N VAL A 110 -18.37 -13.36 -21.09
CA VAL A 110 -17.62 -14.34 -20.30
C VAL A 110 -16.98 -13.66 -19.08
N ALA A 111 -16.33 -12.52 -19.24
CA ALA A 111 -15.71 -11.77 -18.15
C ALA A 111 -16.74 -11.29 -17.12
N ASP A 112 -17.88 -10.76 -17.55
CA ASP A 112 -18.95 -10.32 -16.66
C ASP A 112 -19.58 -11.51 -15.90
N LEU A 113 -19.68 -12.69 -16.53
CA LEU A 113 -20.13 -13.91 -15.86
C LEU A 113 -19.10 -14.42 -14.87
N ALA A 114 -17.84 -14.53 -15.27
CA ALA A 114 -16.74 -14.98 -14.42
C ALA A 114 -16.59 -14.10 -13.18
N GLN A 115 -16.71 -12.77 -13.34
CA GLN A 115 -16.70 -11.83 -12.23
C GLN A 115 -17.83 -12.10 -11.24
N ARG A 116 -19.06 -12.33 -11.73
CA ARG A 116 -20.20 -12.65 -10.85
C ARG A 116 -20.02 -13.97 -10.10
N ILE A 117 -19.44 -14.97 -10.77
CA ILE A 117 -19.12 -16.27 -10.14
C ILE A 117 -18.05 -16.04 -9.05
N ALA A 118 -16.96 -15.34 -9.35
CA ALA A 118 -15.89 -15.05 -8.40
C ALA A 118 -16.42 -14.30 -7.16
N HIS A 119 -17.33 -13.34 -7.33
CA HIS A 119 -18.00 -12.69 -6.20
C HIS A 119 -18.87 -13.67 -5.38
N ARG A 120 -19.57 -14.60 -6.03
CA ARG A 120 -20.36 -15.62 -5.34
C ARG A 120 -19.53 -16.63 -4.57
N MET A 121 -18.30 -16.86 -5.02
CA MET A 121 -17.30 -17.68 -4.36
C MET A 121 -16.56 -16.95 -3.24
N GLU A 122 -16.93 -15.69 -2.97
CA GLU A 122 -16.34 -14.83 -1.91
C GLU A 122 -14.82 -14.63 -2.09
N LEU A 123 -14.33 -14.63 -3.33
CA LEU A 123 -12.94 -14.31 -3.61
C LEU A 123 -12.62 -12.87 -3.23
N GLU A 124 -11.37 -12.61 -2.84
CA GLU A 124 -10.90 -11.27 -2.53
C GLU A 124 -11.06 -10.32 -3.74
N THR A 125 -11.32 -9.04 -3.49
CA THR A 125 -11.54 -8.03 -4.54
C THR A 125 -10.44 -8.03 -5.61
N VAL A 126 -9.20 -8.28 -5.21
CA VAL A 126 -8.06 -8.34 -6.13
C VAL A 126 -8.10 -9.59 -7.00
N GLN A 127 -8.51 -10.73 -6.45
CA GLN A 127 -8.68 -11.98 -7.20
C GLN A 127 -9.84 -11.88 -8.19
N VAL A 128 -10.97 -11.31 -7.77
CA VAL A 128 -12.13 -11.04 -8.67
C VAL A 128 -11.69 -10.22 -9.88
N ARG A 129 -10.83 -9.21 -9.67
CA ARG A 129 -10.29 -8.40 -10.77
C ARG A 129 -9.39 -9.21 -11.70
N TYR A 130 -8.55 -10.08 -11.17
CA TYR A 130 -7.71 -10.95 -11.99
C TYR A 130 -8.53 -11.94 -12.82
N VAL A 131 -9.56 -12.55 -12.25
CA VAL A 131 -10.51 -13.41 -12.96
C VAL A 131 -11.19 -12.63 -14.11
N TYR A 132 -11.66 -11.42 -13.82
CA TYR A 132 -12.27 -10.56 -14.84
C TYR A 132 -11.31 -10.25 -16.00
N TYR A 133 -10.07 -9.87 -15.72
CA TYR A 133 -9.07 -9.57 -16.74
C TYR A 133 -8.63 -10.82 -17.50
N ALA A 134 -8.44 -11.94 -16.79
CA ALA A 134 -8.13 -13.20 -17.44
C ALA A 134 -9.24 -13.61 -18.42
N ALA A 135 -10.49 -13.50 -18.02
CA ALA A 135 -11.64 -13.78 -18.90
C ALA A 135 -11.76 -12.80 -20.07
N LEU A 136 -11.39 -11.51 -19.91
CA LEU A 136 -11.33 -10.57 -21.04
C LEU A 136 -10.25 -10.93 -22.06
N LEU A 137 -9.12 -11.45 -21.59
CA LEU A 137 -7.91 -11.65 -22.38
C LEU A 137 -7.65 -13.12 -22.75
N HIS A 138 -8.55 -14.06 -22.39
CA HIS A 138 -8.32 -15.50 -22.55
C HIS A 138 -7.98 -15.94 -23.98
N GLU A 139 -8.42 -15.15 -24.96
CA GLU A 139 -8.14 -15.42 -26.37
C GLU A 139 -6.86 -14.76 -26.90
N VAL A 140 -6.09 -14.04 -26.04
CA VAL A 140 -4.89 -13.31 -26.51
C VAL A 140 -3.88 -14.21 -27.20
N GLY A 141 -3.71 -15.44 -26.73
CA GLY A 141 -2.78 -16.39 -27.35
C GLY A 141 -3.16 -16.82 -28.76
N LYS A 142 -4.45 -16.72 -29.11
CA LYS A 142 -4.93 -17.02 -30.47
C LYS A 142 -4.38 -16.02 -31.50
N LEU A 143 -3.87 -14.85 -31.06
CA LEU A 143 -3.21 -13.91 -31.97
C LEU A 143 -1.95 -14.50 -32.63
N SER A 144 -1.35 -15.51 -32.04
CA SER A 144 -0.14 -16.18 -32.54
C SER A 144 -0.45 -17.38 -33.44
N LEU A 145 -1.72 -17.74 -33.58
CA LEU A 145 -2.15 -18.88 -34.43
C LEU A 145 -2.38 -18.44 -35.89
N ASN A 146 -2.24 -19.40 -36.82
CA ASN A 146 -2.52 -19.19 -38.21
C ASN A 146 -4.03 -19.01 -38.48
N ASP A 147 -4.38 -18.17 -39.46
CA ASP A 147 -5.77 -17.92 -39.81
C ASP A 147 -6.50 -19.18 -40.29
N ASP A 148 -5.81 -20.11 -40.95
CA ASP A 148 -6.36 -21.39 -41.37
C ASP A 148 -6.79 -22.25 -40.15
N VAL A 149 -6.07 -22.19 -39.05
CA VAL A 149 -6.44 -22.89 -37.82
C VAL A 149 -7.61 -22.18 -37.13
N LEU A 150 -7.58 -20.84 -37.09
CA LEU A 150 -8.62 -20.03 -36.45
C LEU A 150 -9.97 -20.02 -37.21
N SER A 151 -9.95 -20.25 -38.51
CA SER A 151 -11.16 -20.25 -39.35
C SER A 151 -12.06 -21.50 -39.12
N ARG A 152 -11.51 -22.51 -38.45
CA ARG A 152 -12.19 -23.79 -38.15
C ARG A 152 -12.50 -23.91 -36.65
N SER A 153 -13.64 -24.55 -36.34
CA SER A 153 -13.90 -24.91 -34.92
C SER A 153 -12.95 -26.01 -34.46
N GLU A 154 -12.68 -26.13 -33.14
CA GLU A 154 -11.80 -27.18 -32.58
C GLU A 154 -12.23 -28.59 -33.07
N THR A 155 -13.52 -28.84 -33.16
CA THR A 155 -14.09 -30.11 -33.67
C THR A 155 -13.81 -30.38 -35.14
N GLN A 156 -13.45 -29.34 -35.91
CA GLN A 156 -13.14 -29.45 -37.37
C GLN A 156 -11.61 -29.47 -37.63
N LEU A 157 -10.80 -29.26 -36.59
CA LEU A 157 -9.35 -29.33 -36.72
C LEU A 157 -8.89 -30.76 -36.95
N THR A 158 -7.88 -30.90 -37.81
CA THR A 158 -7.24 -32.19 -38.04
C THR A 158 -6.33 -32.54 -36.85
N TYR A 159 -5.94 -33.81 -36.76
CA TYR A 159 -4.96 -34.27 -35.77
C TYR A 159 -3.62 -33.55 -35.86
N ARG A 160 -3.29 -32.93 -37.00
CA ARG A 160 -2.07 -32.13 -37.19
C ARG A 160 -2.23 -30.70 -36.68
N ASP A 161 -3.39 -30.12 -36.80
CA ASP A 161 -3.68 -28.73 -36.44
C ASP A 161 -4.04 -28.60 -34.94
N LEU A 162 -4.62 -29.63 -34.36
CA LEU A 162 -5.08 -29.64 -32.97
C LEU A 162 -3.96 -29.35 -31.93
N PRO A 163 -2.74 -29.91 -32.05
CA PRO A 163 -1.66 -29.57 -31.13
C PRO A 163 -1.24 -28.08 -31.21
N GLU A 164 -1.24 -27.49 -32.41
CA GLU A 164 -0.97 -26.06 -32.58
C GLU A 164 -2.07 -25.22 -31.91
N TYR A 165 -3.33 -25.54 -32.17
CA TYR A 165 -4.46 -24.84 -31.55
C TYR A 165 -4.39 -24.90 -30.02
N ARG A 166 -4.15 -26.07 -29.42
CA ARG A 166 -4.11 -26.27 -27.96
C ARG A 166 -2.96 -25.56 -27.25
N GLN A 167 -2.04 -24.94 -27.98
CA GLN A 167 -1.00 -24.11 -27.38
C GLN A 167 -1.45 -22.69 -27.06
N TYR A 168 -2.63 -22.24 -27.52
CA TYR A 168 -3.00 -20.85 -27.36
C TYR A 168 -3.09 -20.39 -25.89
N PRO A 169 -3.47 -21.19 -24.88
CA PRO A 169 -3.42 -20.75 -23.49
C PRO A 169 -2.00 -20.45 -23.02
N ALA A 170 -1.04 -21.30 -23.36
CA ALA A 170 0.37 -21.11 -23.03
C ALA A 170 0.97 -19.90 -23.77
N LEU A 171 0.61 -19.69 -25.03
CA LEU A 171 1.00 -18.49 -25.80
C LEU A 171 0.39 -17.22 -25.20
N GLY A 172 -0.83 -17.32 -24.66
CA GLY A 172 -1.50 -16.22 -23.95
C GLY A 172 -0.77 -15.86 -22.66
N GLU A 173 -0.39 -16.84 -21.86
CA GLU A 173 0.45 -16.62 -20.69
C GLU A 173 1.76 -15.90 -21.09
N MET A 174 2.48 -16.45 -22.07
CA MET A 174 3.76 -15.92 -22.50
C MET A 174 3.67 -14.47 -23.01
N ALA A 175 2.57 -14.10 -23.66
CA ALA A 175 2.33 -12.73 -24.12
C ALA A 175 2.11 -11.73 -22.96
N LEU A 176 1.53 -12.17 -21.84
CA LEU A 176 1.17 -11.31 -20.72
C LEU A 176 2.21 -11.29 -19.58
N MET A 177 3.03 -12.32 -19.44
CA MET A 177 4.06 -12.45 -18.38
C MET A 177 5.03 -11.25 -18.27
N PRO A 178 5.43 -10.54 -19.36
CA PRO A 178 6.25 -9.34 -19.25
C PRO A 178 5.58 -8.20 -18.48
N ILE A 179 4.24 -8.19 -18.43
CA ILE A 179 3.45 -7.15 -17.78
C ILE A 179 3.21 -7.57 -16.33
N LYS A 180 4.01 -7.05 -15.39
CA LYS A 180 3.97 -7.45 -13.96
C LYS A 180 2.56 -7.50 -13.36
N ALA A 181 1.72 -6.51 -13.69
CA ALA A 181 0.36 -6.39 -13.16
C ALA A 181 -0.61 -7.44 -13.74
N LEU A 182 -0.28 -8.10 -14.85
CA LEU A 182 -1.09 -9.14 -15.50
C LEU A 182 -0.57 -10.56 -15.25
N ARG A 183 0.53 -10.75 -14.54
CA ARG A 183 1.07 -12.08 -14.24
C ARG A 183 0.06 -13.03 -13.60
N PRO A 184 -0.72 -12.60 -12.57
CA PRO A 184 -1.76 -13.48 -12.02
C PRO A 184 -2.85 -13.82 -13.04
N CYS A 185 -3.16 -12.92 -13.98
CA CYS A 185 -4.10 -13.22 -15.06
C CYS A 185 -3.49 -14.18 -16.09
N ALA A 186 -2.18 -14.06 -16.35
CA ALA A 186 -1.48 -14.94 -17.28
C ALA A 186 -1.53 -16.40 -16.83
N GLU A 187 -1.34 -16.68 -15.53
CA GLU A 187 -1.46 -18.01 -14.94
C GLU A 187 -2.89 -18.58 -15.09
N LEU A 188 -3.92 -17.75 -14.86
CA LEU A 188 -5.30 -18.16 -15.07
C LEU A 188 -5.58 -18.46 -16.56
N ILE A 189 -5.04 -17.65 -17.46
CA ILE A 189 -5.18 -17.85 -18.91
C ILE A 189 -4.50 -19.14 -19.36
N ARG A 190 -3.35 -19.50 -18.78
CA ARG A 190 -2.71 -20.78 -19.08
C ARG A 190 -3.62 -21.95 -18.76
N SER A 191 -4.31 -21.89 -17.63
CA SER A 191 -5.06 -23.03 -17.09
C SER A 191 -6.56 -23.04 -17.42
N HIS A 192 -7.09 -22.03 -18.16
CA HIS A 192 -8.55 -21.94 -18.38
C HIS A 192 -9.15 -23.04 -19.25
N MET A 193 -8.34 -23.85 -19.93
CA MET A 193 -8.76 -25.00 -20.71
C MET A 193 -8.44 -26.34 -20.03
N GLU A 194 -8.02 -26.29 -18.75
CA GLU A 194 -7.83 -27.47 -17.95
C GLU A 194 -9.17 -28.05 -17.47
N ASN A 195 -9.23 -29.37 -17.33
CA ASN A 195 -10.37 -30.10 -16.79
C ASN A 195 -10.00 -30.80 -15.48
N LEU A 196 -10.94 -30.88 -14.55
CA LEU A 196 -10.72 -31.49 -13.24
C LEU A 196 -10.18 -32.91 -13.30
N ASP A 197 -10.49 -33.66 -14.38
CA ASP A 197 -10.08 -35.05 -14.63
C ASP A 197 -8.72 -35.18 -15.35
N GLY A 198 -8.05 -34.06 -15.68
CA GLY A 198 -6.77 -34.02 -16.39
C GLY A 198 -6.88 -34.19 -17.91
N SER A 199 -8.10 -34.21 -18.48
CA SER A 199 -8.30 -34.30 -19.94
C SER A 199 -8.14 -32.93 -20.65
N GLY A 200 -7.84 -31.85 -19.87
CA GLY A 200 -7.63 -30.52 -20.37
C GLY A 200 -6.25 -30.27 -20.99
N TYR A 201 -5.93 -29.03 -21.22
CA TYR A 201 -4.63 -28.61 -21.77
C TYR A 201 -4.29 -27.17 -21.32
N PRO A 202 -3.01 -26.76 -21.36
CA PRO A 202 -1.85 -27.41 -21.95
C PRO A 202 -1.08 -28.34 -21.00
N ASP A 203 -1.33 -28.32 -19.68
CA ASP A 203 -0.49 -28.98 -18.66
C ASP A 203 -1.12 -30.26 -18.10
N GLU A 204 -2.35 -30.62 -18.49
CA GLU A 204 -3.11 -31.79 -18.03
C GLU A 204 -3.26 -31.78 -16.49
N LEU A 205 -3.52 -30.59 -15.91
CA LEU A 205 -3.69 -30.39 -14.49
C LEU A 205 -4.96 -31.10 -14.00
N THR A 206 -4.92 -31.57 -12.76
CA THR A 206 -6.06 -32.28 -12.13
C THR A 206 -6.49 -31.62 -10.82
N GLY A 207 -7.78 -31.59 -10.57
CA GLY A 207 -8.35 -31.20 -9.28
C GLY A 207 -7.85 -29.84 -8.78
N GLU A 208 -7.28 -29.84 -7.57
CA GLU A 208 -6.82 -28.62 -6.89
C GLU A 208 -5.54 -28.01 -7.50
N ALA A 209 -4.88 -28.68 -8.44
CA ALA A 209 -3.74 -28.12 -9.16
C ALA A 209 -4.18 -27.03 -10.15
N ILE A 210 -5.47 -27.01 -10.54
CA ILE A 210 -6.03 -25.96 -11.40
C ILE A 210 -6.25 -24.71 -10.54
N PRO A 211 -5.68 -23.54 -10.91
CA PRO A 211 -5.86 -22.30 -10.15
C PRO A 211 -7.35 -21.90 -10.05
N ILE A 212 -7.80 -21.50 -8.87
CA ILE A 212 -9.15 -21.01 -8.68
C ILE A 212 -9.36 -19.74 -9.52
N GLY A 213 -10.34 -19.75 -10.41
CA GLY A 213 -10.60 -18.64 -11.34
C GLY A 213 -10.06 -18.88 -12.77
N ALA A 214 -9.49 -20.06 -13.02
CA ALA A 214 -9.13 -20.54 -14.37
C ALA A 214 -10.31 -21.19 -15.07
#